data_bdab5c4e3140652cd8d7d99bf638969c
#
_entry.id   bdab5c4e3140652cd8d7d99bf638969c
#
_cell.length_a   1.000
_cell.length_b   1.000
_cell.length_c   1.000
_cell.angle_alpha   90.00
_cell.angle_beta   90.00
_cell.angle_gamma   90.00
#
_symmetry.space_group_name_H-M   'P 1'
#
loop_
_entity.id
_entity.type
_entity.pdbx_description
1 polymer ?
#
loop_
_entity_poly.entity_id
_entity_poly.type
_entity_poly.pdbx_seq_one_letter_code
_entity_poly.pdbx_strand_id
1 'polypeptide(L)'
;MPDVGRVMMGRGAVNQKGPEVAFLAALQAFRATGRKLPVNVVLLAEGEEEIGSVHIRQLVDTPRVQAALAKTVGVFMPSASQGLDGVVTVTLGAKGIVELELVASGEKWGRGPAKDIHSSLKAMVDSPAWRLVKALDTLVSEDGNTITIDNYPVAPPLSAEHKAMIAAAAARRSEALNKKQLGVAHWIDDLPRQQAQERLVSQPTVNIEGLVGGYTGPGGKTVLPHRAVAKIDMRLVPGMKFDDAVAALKAHLAKRGYGDIEVNVSGGYNPTETKADTALIQANLAVLRKRGIDPLLWPRNAGSYPGFAFTDPPLSLPSGHFGLGHGGGAHAPNEFYVIDSTNKNIEGIDGATMSFAEYLVELGK
;
A
#
# COMPACT_ATOMS: atom_id res chain seq x y z
N MET A 1 -13.08 -18.11 -16.33
CA MET A 1 -14.17 -17.50 -15.53
C MET A 1 -15.24 -17.01 -16.50
N PRO A 2 -16.54 -17.30 -16.30
CA PRO A 2 -17.57 -16.99 -17.30
C PRO A 2 -17.67 -15.48 -17.62
N ASP A 3 -17.41 -14.62 -16.65
CA ASP A 3 -17.62 -13.17 -16.83
C ASP A 3 -16.39 -12.43 -17.40
N VAL A 4 -15.23 -13.08 -17.51
CA VAL A 4 -13.99 -12.45 -17.96
C VAL A 4 -13.24 -13.23 -19.05
N GLY A 5 -13.62 -14.48 -19.31
CA GLY A 5 -13.02 -15.34 -20.34
C GLY A 5 -11.91 -16.24 -19.81
N ARG A 6 -10.90 -16.48 -20.64
CA ARG A 6 -9.77 -17.34 -20.30
C ARG A 6 -8.79 -16.60 -19.41
N VAL A 7 -8.41 -17.21 -18.31
CA VAL A 7 -7.50 -16.63 -17.31
C VAL A 7 -6.32 -17.55 -17.04
N MET A 8 -5.20 -16.98 -16.63
CA MET A 8 -4.13 -17.68 -15.94
C MET A 8 -4.36 -17.53 -14.43
N MET A 9 -4.30 -18.63 -13.70
CA MET A 9 -4.47 -18.65 -12.24
C MET A 9 -3.18 -19.06 -11.56
N GLY A 10 -2.83 -18.37 -10.50
CA GLY A 10 -1.68 -18.68 -9.67
C GLY A 10 -1.19 -17.48 -8.90
N ARG A 11 -0.39 -17.70 -7.87
CA ARG A 11 0.26 -16.64 -7.11
C ARG A 11 1.15 -15.79 -8.04
N GLY A 12 1.00 -14.46 -8.00
CA GLY A 12 1.72 -13.54 -8.87
C GLY A 12 1.08 -13.35 -10.25
N ALA A 13 -0.09 -13.98 -10.55
CA ALA A 13 -0.72 -13.88 -11.85
C ALA A 13 -1.08 -12.43 -12.22
N VAL A 14 -1.66 -11.67 -11.29
CA VAL A 14 -1.93 -10.24 -11.49
C VAL A 14 -0.97 -9.34 -10.71
N ASN A 15 -0.44 -9.84 -9.60
CA ASN A 15 0.42 -9.07 -8.69
C ASN A 15 1.81 -9.72 -8.57
N GLN A 16 2.75 -9.47 -9.51
CA GLN A 16 2.75 -8.49 -10.62
C GLN A 16 3.17 -9.14 -11.96
N LYS A 17 3.46 -10.47 -11.98
CA LYS A 17 4.14 -11.17 -13.10
C LYS A 17 3.39 -11.10 -14.43
N GLY A 18 2.05 -11.15 -14.41
CA GLY A 18 1.25 -11.05 -15.63
C GLY A 18 1.46 -9.70 -16.35
N PRO A 19 1.24 -8.56 -15.68
CA PRO A 19 1.54 -7.24 -16.23
C PRO A 19 3.01 -7.07 -16.66
N GLU A 20 3.97 -7.58 -15.88
CA GLU A 20 5.38 -7.54 -16.23
C GLU A 20 5.68 -8.30 -17.53
N VAL A 21 5.11 -9.50 -17.69
CA VAL A 21 5.25 -10.28 -18.92
C VAL A 21 4.63 -9.56 -20.12
N ALA A 22 3.47 -8.92 -19.94
CA ALA A 22 2.86 -8.11 -21.00
C ALA A 22 3.75 -6.92 -21.40
N PHE A 23 4.40 -6.26 -20.45
CA PHE A 23 5.38 -5.21 -20.73
C PHE A 23 6.60 -5.75 -21.47
N LEU A 24 7.20 -6.87 -21.02
CA LEU A 24 8.33 -7.50 -21.70
C LEU A 24 7.98 -7.95 -23.12
N ALA A 25 6.75 -8.45 -23.33
CA ALA A 25 6.25 -8.80 -24.66
C ALA A 25 6.17 -7.57 -25.58
N ALA A 26 5.79 -6.39 -25.04
CA ALA A 26 5.81 -5.15 -25.82
C ALA A 26 7.25 -4.78 -26.27
N LEU A 27 8.24 -4.92 -25.40
CA LEU A 27 9.66 -4.71 -25.78
C LEU A 27 10.11 -5.70 -26.85
N GLN A 28 9.71 -6.97 -26.73
CA GLN A 28 10.01 -8.00 -27.73
C GLN A 28 9.33 -7.72 -29.07
N ALA A 29 8.11 -7.18 -29.09
CA ALA A 29 7.39 -6.81 -30.29
C ALA A 29 8.12 -5.71 -31.08
N PHE A 30 8.67 -4.69 -30.43
CA PHE A 30 9.55 -3.70 -31.07
C PHE A 30 10.75 -4.37 -31.74
N ARG A 31 11.42 -5.28 -31.03
CA ARG A 31 12.56 -6.01 -31.54
C ARG A 31 12.18 -6.89 -32.75
N ALA A 32 11.10 -7.67 -32.62
CA ALA A 32 10.67 -8.61 -33.68
C ALA A 32 10.24 -7.90 -34.98
N THR A 33 9.69 -6.68 -34.86
CA THR A 33 9.30 -5.87 -36.04
C THR A 33 10.39 -4.98 -36.55
N GLY A 34 11.62 -5.05 -36.02
CA GLY A 34 12.76 -4.20 -36.41
C GLY A 34 12.58 -2.71 -36.07
N ARG A 35 11.57 -2.35 -35.28
CA ARG A 35 11.33 -0.97 -34.83
C ARG A 35 12.22 -0.62 -33.64
N LYS A 36 12.81 0.56 -33.71
CA LYS A 36 13.56 1.10 -32.56
C LYS A 36 12.59 1.48 -31.44
N LEU A 37 13.02 1.24 -30.19
CA LEU A 37 12.31 1.78 -29.04
C LEU A 37 12.32 3.31 -29.11
N PRO A 38 11.18 3.97 -28.88
CA PRO A 38 11.08 5.44 -28.95
C PRO A 38 11.72 6.15 -27.75
N VAL A 39 12.02 5.40 -26.68
CA VAL A 39 12.65 5.86 -25.44
C VAL A 39 13.76 4.91 -25.01
N ASN A 40 14.69 5.41 -24.20
CA ASN A 40 15.62 4.55 -23.47
C ASN A 40 14.91 3.96 -22.26
N VAL A 41 15.07 2.66 -22.05
CA VAL A 41 14.46 1.92 -20.94
C VAL A 41 15.53 1.46 -19.97
N VAL A 42 15.34 1.77 -18.68
CA VAL A 42 16.11 1.19 -17.57
C VAL A 42 15.18 0.21 -16.86
N LEU A 43 15.52 -1.07 -16.87
CA LEU A 43 14.76 -2.09 -16.16
C LEU A 43 15.44 -2.36 -14.82
N LEU A 44 14.70 -2.13 -13.72
CA LEU A 44 15.07 -2.53 -12.38
C LEU A 44 14.10 -3.62 -11.93
N ALA A 45 14.63 -4.72 -11.41
CA ALA A 45 13.82 -5.82 -10.88
C ALA A 45 14.32 -6.20 -9.50
N GLU A 46 13.40 -6.40 -8.59
CA GLU A 46 13.64 -6.92 -7.25
C GLU A 46 12.73 -8.11 -6.96
N GLY A 47 13.05 -8.91 -5.96
CA GLY A 47 12.28 -10.06 -5.53
C GLY A 47 11.74 -9.95 -4.11
N GLU A 48 11.73 -8.76 -3.51
CA GLU A 48 11.41 -8.54 -2.09
C GLU A 48 10.20 -7.63 -1.87
N GLU A 49 9.46 -7.25 -2.91
CA GLU A 49 8.34 -6.31 -2.76
C GLU A 49 7.32 -6.82 -1.74
N GLU A 50 6.97 -8.10 -1.79
CA GLU A 50 6.00 -8.75 -0.92
C GLU A 50 6.46 -8.91 0.56
N ILE A 51 7.70 -8.58 0.86
CA ILE A 51 8.25 -8.53 2.23
C ILE A 51 8.77 -7.13 2.59
N GLY A 52 8.28 -6.08 1.89
CA GLY A 52 8.55 -4.68 2.19
C GLY A 52 9.77 -4.08 1.50
N SER A 53 10.29 -4.69 0.42
CA SER A 53 11.39 -4.13 -0.40
C SER A 53 12.58 -3.64 0.43
N VAL A 54 13.00 -4.43 1.41
CA VAL A 54 13.99 -4.02 2.42
C VAL A 54 15.34 -3.60 1.84
N HIS A 55 15.66 -4.04 0.62
CA HIS A 55 16.93 -3.73 -0.04
C HIS A 55 16.79 -2.85 -1.30
N ILE A 56 15.58 -2.40 -1.66
CA ILE A 56 15.38 -1.57 -2.87
C ILE A 56 16.26 -0.31 -2.87
N ARG A 57 16.44 0.35 -1.72
CA ARG A 57 17.32 1.52 -1.61
C ARG A 57 18.77 1.16 -1.90
N GLN A 58 19.25 0.01 -1.47
CA GLN A 58 20.62 -0.42 -1.77
C GLN A 58 20.85 -0.58 -3.26
N LEU A 59 19.85 -1.11 -3.99
CA LEU A 59 19.90 -1.20 -5.46
C LEU A 59 19.88 0.19 -6.10
N VAL A 60 18.92 1.03 -5.72
CA VAL A 60 18.70 2.36 -6.30
C VAL A 60 19.87 3.30 -6.00
N ASP A 61 20.47 3.20 -4.82
CA ASP A 61 21.58 4.07 -4.39
C ASP A 61 22.94 3.66 -4.99
N THR A 62 23.01 2.57 -5.77
CA THR A 62 24.26 2.27 -6.48
C THR A 62 24.58 3.37 -7.50
N PRO A 63 25.83 3.86 -7.59
CA PRO A 63 26.19 4.98 -8.48
C PRO A 63 25.76 4.79 -9.94
N ARG A 64 25.87 3.56 -10.46
CA ARG A 64 25.46 3.23 -11.83
C ARG A 64 23.96 3.39 -12.04
N VAL A 65 23.15 2.92 -11.08
CA VAL A 65 21.68 2.98 -11.15
C VAL A 65 21.23 4.42 -11.00
N GLN A 66 21.76 5.15 -10.01
CA GLN A 66 21.45 6.58 -9.83
C GLN A 66 21.77 7.39 -11.09
N ALA A 67 22.94 7.19 -11.68
CA ALA A 67 23.33 7.89 -12.91
C ALA A 67 22.42 7.59 -14.10
N ALA A 68 21.87 6.38 -14.17
CA ALA A 68 20.91 6.01 -15.20
C ALA A 68 19.54 6.64 -14.91
N LEU A 69 19.05 6.52 -13.68
CA LEU A 69 17.73 7.05 -13.25
C LEU A 69 17.65 8.58 -13.32
N ALA A 70 18.72 9.28 -12.98
CA ALA A 70 18.78 10.76 -13.05
C ALA A 70 18.52 11.33 -14.46
N LYS A 71 18.56 10.49 -15.49
CA LYS A 71 18.27 10.88 -16.89
C LYS A 71 16.88 10.47 -17.35
N THR A 72 16.07 9.87 -16.49
CA THR A 72 14.73 9.39 -16.82
C THR A 72 13.68 10.46 -16.60
N VAL A 73 12.56 10.37 -17.30
CA VAL A 73 11.38 11.23 -17.09
C VAL A 73 10.50 10.76 -15.94
N GLY A 74 10.76 9.55 -15.42
CA GLY A 74 10.03 8.95 -14.33
C GLY A 74 10.16 7.43 -14.32
N VAL A 75 9.50 6.80 -13.36
CA VAL A 75 9.49 5.35 -13.14
C VAL A 75 8.05 4.86 -13.16
N PHE A 76 7.78 3.80 -13.90
CA PHE A 76 6.47 3.16 -13.81
C PHE A 76 6.60 1.66 -13.53
N MET A 77 5.60 1.14 -12.81
CA MET A 77 5.44 -0.28 -12.58
C MET A 77 4.33 -0.81 -13.49
N PRO A 78 4.58 -1.90 -14.24
CA PRO A 78 3.55 -2.57 -15.01
C PRO A 78 2.39 -3.00 -14.12
N SER A 79 1.14 -2.75 -14.55
CA SER A 79 -0.05 -3.09 -13.77
C SER A 79 -1.21 -3.50 -14.66
N ALA A 80 -2.25 -4.11 -14.06
CA ALA A 80 -3.54 -4.40 -14.69
C ALA A 80 -4.58 -3.48 -14.07
N SER A 81 -4.91 -2.37 -14.73
CA SER A 81 -5.65 -1.26 -14.11
C SER A 81 -7.14 -1.22 -14.43
N GLN A 82 -7.67 -2.13 -15.28
CA GLN A 82 -9.07 -2.12 -15.66
C GLN A 82 -9.95 -2.81 -14.63
N GLY A 83 -11.02 -2.12 -14.17
CA GLY A 83 -12.14 -2.77 -13.48
C GLY A 83 -12.99 -3.61 -14.43
N LEU A 84 -13.88 -4.45 -13.90
CA LEU A 84 -14.81 -5.27 -14.70
C LEU A 84 -15.74 -4.44 -15.59
N ASP A 85 -15.99 -3.21 -15.22
CA ASP A 85 -16.73 -2.20 -15.98
C ASP A 85 -15.87 -1.45 -17.03
N GLY A 86 -14.60 -1.80 -17.14
CA GLY A 86 -13.62 -1.13 -18.02
C GLY A 86 -13.07 0.18 -17.47
N VAL A 87 -13.54 0.63 -16.31
CA VAL A 87 -13.03 1.87 -15.69
C VAL A 87 -11.59 1.69 -15.28
N VAL A 88 -10.75 2.60 -15.72
CA VAL A 88 -9.33 2.69 -15.34
C VAL A 88 -9.17 3.80 -14.29
N THR A 89 -8.49 3.47 -13.21
CA THR A 89 -8.09 4.45 -12.19
C THR A 89 -6.59 4.71 -12.29
N VAL A 90 -6.22 5.94 -12.57
CA VAL A 90 -4.82 6.40 -12.55
C VAL A 90 -4.56 6.98 -11.17
N THR A 91 -3.78 6.27 -10.38
CA THR A 91 -3.44 6.65 -9.01
C THR A 91 -2.14 7.44 -8.99
N LEU A 92 -2.14 8.58 -8.32
CA LEU A 92 -1.04 9.55 -8.31
C LEU A 92 -0.03 9.32 -7.18
N GLY A 93 -0.22 8.30 -6.35
CA GLY A 93 0.68 7.97 -5.26
C GLY A 93 0.14 6.86 -4.38
N ALA A 94 0.80 6.64 -3.24
CA ALA A 94 0.42 5.65 -2.25
C ALA A 94 0.75 6.13 -0.84
N LYS A 95 0.05 5.59 0.16
CA LYS A 95 0.43 5.78 1.55
C LYS A 95 1.78 5.11 1.84
N GLY A 96 2.51 5.68 2.79
CA GLY A 96 3.63 5.00 3.42
C GLY A 96 3.15 4.02 4.48
N ILE A 97 4.07 3.25 5.00
CA ILE A 97 3.79 2.24 6.03
C ILE A 97 4.93 2.20 7.04
N VAL A 98 4.60 1.93 8.30
CA VAL A 98 5.51 1.45 9.33
C VAL A 98 4.92 0.16 9.86
N GLU A 99 5.67 -0.91 9.80
CA GLU A 99 5.30 -2.21 10.37
C GLU A 99 6.18 -2.49 11.58
N LEU A 100 5.58 -2.83 12.70
CA LEU A 100 6.30 -3.05 13.95
C LEU A 100 5.58 -4.01 14.91
N GLU A 101 6.33 -4.51 15.87
CA GLU A 101 5.80 -5.20 17.03
C GLU A 101 6.03 -4.39 18.30
N LEU A 102 5.00 -4.30 19.12
CA LEU A 102 5.09 -3.82 20.50
C LEU A 102 5.12 -5.03 21.44
N VAL A 103 6.17 -5.16 22.24
CA VAL A 103 6.35 -6.30 23.12
C VAL A 103 6.42 -5.86 24.58
N ALA A 104 5.44 -6.28 25.37
CA ALA A 104 5.47 -6.15 26.82
C ALA A 104 5.88 -7.47 27.46
N SER A 105 6.87 -7.46 28.32
CA SER A 105 7.30 -8.63 29.08
C SER A 105 7.54 -8.30 30.56
N GLY A 106 7.31 -9.27 31.43
CA GLY A 106 7.55 -9.09 32.85
C GLY A 106 9.04 -8.84 33.16
N GLU A 107 9.92 -9.46 32.41
CA GLU A 107 11.37 -9.29 32.54
C GLU A 107 11.82 -7.85 32.23
N LYS A 108 11.48 -7.33 31.05
CA LYS A 108 11.84 -5.97 30.63
C LYS A 108 11.19 -4.89 31.49
N TRP A 109 9.96 -5.12 31.91
CA TRP A 109 9.23 -4.20 32.78
C TRP A 109 9.80 -4.21 34.21
N GLY A 110 10.47 -5.30 34.63
CA GLY A 110 10.90 -5.50 36.02
C GLY A 110 9.74 -5.76 36.98
N ARG A 111 8.52 -6.03 36.45
CA ARG A 111 7.29 -6.36 37.17
C ARG A 111 6.55 -7.46 36.41
N GLY A 112 5.76 -8.24 37.09
CA GLY A 112 5.10 -9.38 36.48
C GLY A 112 5.99 -10.62 36.40
N PRO A 113 5.49 -11.72 35.81
CA PRO A 113 6.21 -13.00 35.81
C PRO A 113 7.28 -13.05 34.70
N ALA A 114 8.39 -13.74 34.97
CA ALA A 114 9.43 -14.07 33.98
C ALA A 114 9.10 -15.34 33.17
N LYS A 115 8.08 -16.08 33.55
CA LYS A 115 7.52 -17.27 32.88
C LYS A 115 6.02 -17.31 33.09
N ASP A 116 5.28 -18.03 32.26
CA ASP A 116 3.86 -18.22 32.44
C ASP A 116 3.55 -18.84 33.82
N ILE A 117 2.58 -18.25 34.50
CA ILE A 117 2.13 -18.70 35.82
C ILE A 117 0.61 -18.86 35.85
N HIS A 118 0.07 -19.43 36.91
CA HIS A 118 -1.36 -19.59 37.06
C HIS A 118 -2.06 -18.22 37.20
N SER A 119 -3.16 -18.01 36.49
CA SER A 119 -3.88 -16.73 36.43
C SER A 119 -4.49 -16.28 37.76
N SER A 120 -4.75 -17.21 38.71
CA SER A 120 -5.22 -16.87 40.05
C SER A 120 -4.25 -15.96 40.83
N LEU A 121 -2.97 -15.96 40.45
CA LEU A 121 -1.94 -15.10 41.07
C LEU A 121 -2.02 -13.64 40.58
N LYS A 122 -2.94 -13.29 39.66
CA LYS A 122 -3.12 -11.91 39.16
C LYS A 122 -3.37 -10.89 40.27
N ALA A 123 -3.98 -11.32 41.38
CA ALA A 123 -4.25 -10.42 42.52
C ALA A 123 -2.95 -9.91 43.20
N MET A 124 -1.82 -10.63 43.04
CA MET A 124 -0.55 -10.27 43.67
C MET A 124 0.59 -10.05 42.65
N VAL A 125 0.37 -10.30 41.36
CA VAL A 125 1.39 -10.21 40.30
C VAL A 125 0.88 -9.34 39.16
N ASP A 126 1.70 -8.40 38.72
CA ASP A 126 1.40 -7.54 37.56
C ASP A 126 1.35 -8.36 36.27
N SER A 127 0.55 -7.90 35.29
CA SER A 127 0.31 -8.60 34.03
C SER A 127 0.88 -7.85 32.84
N PRO A 128 1.86 -8.40 32.13
CA PRO A 128 2.38 -7.82 30.89
C PRO A 128 1.31 -7.65 29.80
N ALA A 129 0.33 -8.55 29.72
CA ALA A 129 -0.77 -8.43 28.77
C ALA A 129 -1.63 -7.19 29.03
N TRP A 130 -1.99 -6.92 30.27
CA TRP A 130 -2.70 -5.68 30.62
C TRP A 130 -1.85 -4.43 30.42
N ARG A 131 -0.53 -4.54 30.65
CA ARG A 131 0.38 -3.43 30.36
C ARG A 131 0.38 -3.06 28.89
N LEU A 132 0.44 -4.07 28.00
CA LEU A 132 0.37 -3.85 26.57
C LEU A 132 -0.97 -3.22 26.14
N VAL A 133 -2.09 -3.77 26.61
CA VAL A 133 -3.43 -3.24 26.31
C VAL A 133 -3.55 -1.77 26.72
N LYS A 134 -3.04 -1.42 27.91
CA LYS A 134 -3.08 -0.03 28.37
C LYS A 134 -2.13 0.90 27.63
N ALA A 135 -1.03 0.40 27.12
CA ALA A 135 -0.17 1.18 26.23
C ALA A 135 -0.83 1.43 24.87
N LEU A 136 -1.44 0.39 24.28
CA LEU A 136 -2.21 0.50 23.03
C LEU A 136 -3.35 1.51 23.13
N ASP A 137 -4.08 1.51 24.24
CA ASP A 137 -5.17 2.44 24.56
C ASP A 137 -4.75 3.92 24.50
N THR A 138 -3.45 4.20 24.67
CA THR A 138 -2.92 5.58 24.59
C THR A 138 -2.60 6.05 23.17
N LEU A 139 -2.59 5.15 22.18
CA LEU A 139 -2.19 5.46 20.82
C LEU A 139 -3.31 6.09 19.98
N VAL A 140 -4.56 5.84 20.37
CA VAL A 140 -5.76 6.26 19.66
C VAL A 140 -6.80 6.81 20.62
N SER A 141 -7.78 7.55 20.10
CA SER A 141 -8.96 8.01 20.84
C SER A 141 -9.82 6.85 21.35
N GLU A 142 -10.76 7.14 22.23
CA GLU A 142 -11.66 6.14 22.84
C GLU A 142 -12.41 5.29 21.80
N ASP A 143 -12.78 5.87 20.66
CA ASP A 143 -13.42 5.20 19.53
C ASP A 143 -12.43 4.44 18.62
N GLY A 144 -11.12 4.57 18.87
CA GLY A 144 -10.06 3.96 18.06
C GLY A 144 -9.76 4.67 16.73
N ASN A 145 -10.43 5.75 16.40
CA ASN A 145 -10.48 6.34 15.08
C ASN A 145 -9.51 7.50 14.85
N THR A 146 -8.97 8.10 15.91
CA THR A 146 -8.04 9.23 15.83
C THR A 146 -6.75 8.92 16.55
N ILE A 147 -5.61 9.22 15.93
CA ILE A 147 -4.29 9.03 16.55
C ILE A 147 -4.09 10.05 17.66
N THR A 148 -3.69 9.59 18.85
CA THR A 148 -3.40 10.40 20.04
C THR A 148 -1.94 10.32 20.47
N ILE A 149 -1.08 9.78 19.63
CA ILE A 149 0.37 9.74 19.87
C ILE A 149 0.91 11.17 19.97
N ASP A 150 1.58 11.47 21.09
CA ASP A 150 2.15 12.80 21.34
C ASP A 150 3.14 13.18 20.22
N ASN A 151 3.01 14.40 19.68
CA ASN A 151 3.85 14.93 18.60
C ASN A 151 3.89 14.05 17.34
N TYR A 152 2.83 13.26 17.09
CA TYR A 152 2.73 12.51 15.84
C TYR A 152 2.75 13.46 14.64
N PRO A 153 3.41 13.12 13.54
CA PRO A 153 3.44 13.99 12.36
C PRO A 153 2.03 14.34 11.88
N VAL A 154 1.81 15.61 11.58
CA VAL A 154 0.51 16.12 11.14
C VAL A 154 0.36 15.95 9.63
N ALA A 155 -0.72 15.32 9.22
CA ALA A 155 -1.06 15.20 7.81
C ALA A 155 -1.42 16.58 7.21
N PRO A 156 -0.89 16.94 6.04
CA PRO A 156 -1.32 18.17 5.36
C PRO A 156 -2.78 18.05 4.91
N PRO A 157 -3.52 19.17 4.83
CA PRO A 157 -4.88 19.16 4.34
C PRO A 157 -4.95 18.74 2.87
N LEU A 158 -6.06 18.07 2.47
CA LEU A 158 -6.31 17.76 1.06
C LEU A 158 -6.42 19.05 0.23
N SER A 159 -5.74 19.06 -0.92
CA SER A 159 -5.88 20.13 -1.90
C SER A 159 -7.28 20.14 -2.53
N ALA A 160 -7.67 21.28 -3.11
CA ALA A 160 -8.92 21.38 -3.87
C ALA A 160 -8.94 20.40 -5.06
N GLU A 161 -7.79 20.18 -5.69
CA GLU A 161 -7.63 19.23 -6.79
C GLU A 161 -7.90 17.80 -6.32
N HIS A 162 -7.31 17.36 -5.21
CA HIS A 162 -7.55 16.02 -4.63
C HIS A 162 -9.02 15.82 -4.26
N LYS A 163 -9.68 16.82 -3.68
CA LYS A 163 -11.12 16.76 -3.38
C LYS A 163 -11.97 16.61 -4.65
N ALA A 164 -11.62 17.32 -5.72
CA ALA A 164 -12.31 17.20 -7.01
C ALA A 164 -12.14 15.79 -7.61
N MET A 165 -10.94 15.19 -7.56
CA MET A 165 -10.69 13.82 -8.00
C MET A 165 -11.55 12.81 -7.22
N ILE A 166 -11.63 12.95 -5.91
CA ILE A 166 -12.44 12.07 -5.04
C ILE A 166 -13.91 12.20 -5.37
N ALA A 167 -14.42 13.43 -5.54
CA ALA A 167 -15.81 13.68 -5.90
C ALA A 167 -16.16 13.07 -7.26
N ALA A 168 -15.29 13.24 -8.27
CA ALA A 168 -15.47 12.63 -9.60
C ALA A 168 -15.51 11.10 -9.54
N ALA A 169 -14.64 10.48 -8.76
CA ALA A 169 -14.64 9.03 -8.56
C ALA A 169 -15.88 8.55 -7.81
N ALA A 170 -16.33 9.29 -6.78
CA ALA A 170 -17.54 8.97 -6.04
C ALA A 170 -18.80 9.00 -6.94
N ALA A 171 -18.88 9.96 -7.86
CA ALA A 171 -20.00 10.07 -8.80
C ALA A 171 -20.09 8.91 -9.80
N ARG A 172 -18.96 8.25 -10.12
CA ARG A 172 -18.90 7.18 -11.13
C ARG A 172 -18.95 5.76 -10.54
N ARG A 173 -18.89 5.59 -9.24
CA ARG A 173 -18.86 4.27 -8.57
C ARG A 173 -20.06 4.08 -7.66
N SER A 174 -20.62 2.87 -7.62
CA SER A 174 -21.71 2.52 -6.72
C SER A 174 -21.24 2.38 -5.28
N GLU A 175 -21.83 3.12 -4.35
CA GLU A 175 -21.57 2.99 -2.91
C GLU A 175 -22.04 1.62 -2.40
N ALA A 176 -23.24 1.20 -2.78
CA ALA A 176 -23.80 -0.08 -2.34
C ALA A 176 -22.92 -1.27 -2.78
N LEU A 177 -22.40 -1.23 -4.02
CA LEU A 177 -21.48 -2.25 -4.52
C LEU A 177 -20.17 -2.24 -3.75
N ASN A 178 -19.63 -1.06 -3.45
CA ASN A 178 -18.39 -0.93 -2.69
C ASN A 178 -18.54 -1.46 -1.25
N LYS A 179 -19.63 -1.09 -0.54
CA LYS A 179 -19.93 -1.66 0.79
C LYS A 179 -20.07 -3.19 0.74
N LYS A 180 -20.76 -3.72 -0.27
CA LYS A 180 -20.91 -5.15 -0.47
C LYS A 180 -19.58 -5.87 -0.69
N GLN A 181 -18.68 -5.30 -1.51
CA GLN A 181 -17.36 -5.86 -1.79
C GLN A 181 -16.48 -5.90 -0.53
N LEU A 182 -16.56 -4.87 0.30
CA LEU A 182 -15.82 -4.77 1.56
C LEU A 182 -16.49 -5.54 2.72
N GLY A 183 -17.74 -5.98 2.56
CA GLY A 183 -18.50 -6.65 3.62
C GLY A 183 -18.89 -5.72 4.77
N VAL A 184 -19.04 -4.41 4.52
CA VAL A 184 -19.38 -3.42 5.56
C VAL A 184 -20.76 -2.82 5.35
N ALA A 185 -21.47 -2.51 6.45
CA ALA A 185 -22.74 -1.81 6.42
C ALA A 185 -22.57 -0.28 6.52
N HIS A 186 -21.57 0.17 7.27
CA HIS A 186 -21.32 1.56 7.61
C HIS A 186 -19.91 1.97 7.22
N TRP A 187 -19.71 3.24 6.89
CA TRP A 187 -18.41 3.88 6.89
C TRP A 187 -18.02 4.29 8.30
N ILE A 188 -16.74 4.52 8.52
CA ILE A 188 -16.20 5.01 9.78
C ILE A 188 -16.99 6.26 10.24
N ASP A 189 -17.34 6.34 11.52
CA ASP A 189 -18.08 7.45 12.14
C ASP A 189 -19.40 7.81 11.40
N ASP A 190 -20.01 6.85 10.71
CA ASP A 190 -21.19 7.06 9.84
C ASP A 190 -21.04 8.21 8.84
N LEU A 191 -19.80 8.51 8.42
CA LEU A 191 -19.51 9.57 7.48
C LEU A 191 -20.20 9.35 6.14
N PRO A 192 -20.62 10.43 5.45
CA PRO A 192 -20.97 10.35 4.04
C PRO A 192 -19.80 9.78 3.22
N ARG A 193 -20.12 8.99 2.19
CA ARG A 193 -19.12 8.29 1.36
C ARG A 193 -17.95 9.16 0.93
N GLN A 194 -18.23 10.36 0.41
CA GLN A 194 -17.16 11.26 -0.03
C GLN A 194 -16.21 11.63 1.10
N GLN A 195 -16.73 11.92 2.29
CA GLN A 195 -15.91 12.25 3.47
C GLN A 195 -15.10 11.04 3.95
N ALA A 196 -15.69 9.83 3.92
CA ALA A 196 -14.96 8.60 4.22
C ALA A 196 -13.81 8.37 3.21
N GLN A 197 -14.03 8.66 1.93
CA GLN A 197 -12.99 8.58 0.90
C GLN A 197 -11.91 9.68 1.04
N GLU A 198 -12.31 10.89 1.39
CA GLU A 198 -11.37 11.98 1.72
C GLU A 198 -10.49 11.57 2.91
N ARG A 199 -11.10 10.99 3.95
CA ARG A 199 -10.39 10.45 5.12
C ARG A 199 -9.45 9.31 4.74
N LEU A 200 -9.90 8.35 3.92
CA LEU A 200 -9.07 7.24 3.43
C LEU A 200 -7.79 7.76 2.75
N VAL A 201 -7.90 8.83 1.98
CA VAL A 201 -6.79 9.39 1.21
C VAL A 201 -5.88 10.27 2.09
N SER A 202 -6.43 11.03 3.05
CA SER A 202 -5.72 12.10 3.75
C SER A 202 -5.28 11.77 5.17
N GLN A 203 -5.86 10.74 5.81
CA GLN A 203 -5.56 10.49 7.21
C GLN A 203 -4.54 9.37 7.38
N PRO A 204 -3.55 9.55 8.28
CA PRO A 204 -2.75 8.44 8.77
C PRO A 204 -3.61 7.53 9.64
N THR A 205 -3.15 6.29 9.85
CA THR A 205 -3.83 5.32 10.72
C THR A 205 -2.82 4.60 11.60
N VAL A 206 -3.29 4.13 12.76
CA VAL A 206 -2.64 3.11 13.58
C VAL A 206 -3.61 1.94 13.64
N ASN A 207 -3.17 0.79 13.20
CA ASN A 207 -3.99 -0.41 13.13
C ASN A 207 -3.33 -1.56 13.91
N ILE A 208 -4.14 -2.35 14.61
CA ILE A 208 -3.70 -3.58 15.27
C ILE A 208 -3.97 -4.75 14.31
N GLU A 209 -2.93 -5.32 13.74
CA GLU A 209 -3.01 -6.48 12.86
C GLU A 209 -3.11 -7.81 13.62
N GLY A 210 -2.55 -7.83 14.81
CA GLY A 210 -2.57 -8.99 15.68
C GLY A 210 -2.29 -8.63 17.14
N LEU A 211 -2.94 -9.33 18.05
CA LEU A 211 -2.73 -9.21 19.49
C LEU A 211 -2.62 -10.60 20.10
N VAL A 212 -1.48 -10.92 20.65
CA VAL A 212 -1.15 -12.25 21.19
C VAL A 212 -0.58 -12.14 22.59
N GLY A 213 -1.17 -12.91 23.52
CA GLY A 213 -0.66 -13.02 24.89
C GLY A 213 -1.36 -14.16 25.63
N GLY A 214 -0.58 -15.13 26.09
CA GLY A 214 -1.11 -16.31 26.74
C GLY A 214 -1.64 -17.37 25.78
N TYR A 215 -2.71 -18.05 26.15
CA TYR A 215 -3.26 -19.15 25.40
C TYR A 215 -4.25 -18.68 24.32
N THR A 216 -4.06 -19.12 23.08
CA THR A 216 -4.88 -18.75 21.92
C THR A 216 -5.61 -19.95 21.29
N GLY A 217 -5.51 -21.15 21.86
CA GLY A 217 -6.20 -22.35 21.38
C GLY A 217 -7.66 -22.42 21.83
N PRO A 218 -8.41 -23.46 21.44
CA PRO A 218 -9.79 -23.66 21.83
C PRO A 218 -9.95 -23.82 23.36
N GLY A 219 -11.05 -23.30 23.89
CA GLY A 219 -11.37 -23.36 25.33
C GLY A 219 -10.55 -22.40 26.17
N GLY A 220 -10.60 -22.56 27.50
CA GLY A 220 -9.89 -21.72 28.45
C GLY A 220 -8.63 -22.40 29.00
N LYS A 221 -7.62 -21.56 29.34
CA LYS A 221 -6.45 -21.97 30.11
C LYS A 221 -6.15 -20.91 31.15
N THR A 222 -6.04 -21.36 32.42
CA THR A 222 -5.79 -20.44 33.55
C THR A 222 -4.32 -20.02 33.58
N VAL A 223 -3.93 -19.14 32.66
CA VAL A 223 -2.56 -18.64 32.50
C VAL A 223 -2.50 -17.12 32.67
N LEU A 224 -1.49 -16.64 33.37
CA LEU A 224 -1.03 -15.25 33.36
C LEU A 224 0.29 -15.25 32.56
N PRO A 225 0.25 -14.70 31.32
CA PRO A 225 1.39 -14.76 30.45
C PRO A 225 2.52 -13.83 30.90
N HIS A 226 3.73 -14.26 30.71
CA HIS A 226 4.94 -13.47 30.99
C HIS A 226 5.23 -12.44 29.90
N ARG A 227 4.61 -12.58 28.73
CA ARG A 227 4.82 -11.75 27.52
C ARG A 227 3.52 -11.58 26.74
N ALA A 228 3.35 -10.39 26.14
CA ALA A 228 2.31 -10.12 25.16
C ALA A 228 2.88 -9.29 24.01
N VAL A 229 2.35 -9.49 22.81
CA VAL A 229 2.80 -8.86 21.57
C VAL A 229 1.61 -8.28 20.84
N ALA A 230 1.75 -7.05 20.36
CA ALA A 230 0.86 -6.45 19.37
C ALA A 230 1.64 -6.23 18.07
N LYS A 231 1.07 -6.66 16.96
CA LYS A 231 1.53 -6.33 15.61
C LYS A 231 0.76 -5.10 15.15
N ILE A 232 1.50 -4.09 14.72
CA ILE A 232 0.95 -2.76 14.39
C ILE A 232 1.40 -2.38 13.00
N ASP A 233 0.47 -1.88 12.17
CA ASP A 233 0.81 -1.07 11.03
C ASP A 233 0.36 0.39 11.26
N MET A 234 1.23 1.32 10.86
CA MET A 234 0.89 2.74 10.80
C MET A 234 0.94 3.19 9.36
N ARG A 235 -0.17 3.70 8.82
CA ARG A 235 -0.20 4.26 7.46
C ARG A 235 0.12 5.74 7.51
N LEU A 236 1.04 6.16 6.63
CA LEU A 236 1.50 7.53 6.51
C LEU A 236 0.95 8.17 5.24
N VAL A 237 0.78 9.48 5.24
CA VAL A 237 0.37 10.25 4.05
C VAL A 237 1.48 11.21 3.63
N PRO A 238 1.53 11.68 2.36
CA PRO A 238 2.53 12.64 1.91
C PRO A 238 2.68 13.83 2.85
N GLY A 239 3.91 14.23 3.11
CA GLY A 239 4.29 15.21 4.13
C GLY A 239 4.70 14.59 5.47
N MET A 240 4.43 13.31 5.68
CA MET A 240 4.89 12.56 6.86
C MET A 240 6.09 11.68 6.50
N LYS A 241 6.95 11.39 7.48
CA LYS A 241 8.12 10.53 7.30
C LYS A 241 8.07 9.34 8.24
N PHE A 242 8.58 8.22 7.75
CA PHE A 242 8.71 6.97 8.49
C PHE A 242 9.45 7.15 9.83
N ASP A 243 10.65 7.77 9.78
CA ASP A 243 11.47 7.94 10.96
C ASP A 243 10.81 8.82 12.03
N ASP A 244 10.10 9.89 11.60
CA ASP A 244 9.40 10.79 12.51
C ASP A 244 8.24 10.09 13.22
N ALA A 245 7.50 9.23 12.51
CA ALA A 245 6.40 8.46 13.08
C ALA A 245 6.89 7.44 14.13
N VAL A 246 7.99 6.74 13.83
CA VAL A 246 8.63 5.79 14.76
C VAL A 246 9.18 6.52 15.98
N ALA A 247 9.84 7.66 15.78
CA ALA A 247 10.38 8.46 16.88
C ALA A 247 9.27 8.98 17.80
N ALA A 248 8.17 9.49 17.22
CA ALA A 248 7.00 9.95 17.98
C ALA A 248 6.38 8.83 18.82
N LEU A 249 6.20 7.63 18.25
CA LEU A 249 5.68 6.48 18.98
C LEU A 249 6.56 6.11 20.18
N LYS A 250 7.88 6.00 19.97
CA LYS A 250 8.84 5.67 21.06
C LYS A 250 8.82 6.72 22.16
N ALA A 251 8.83 8.01 21.79
CA ALA A 251 8.78 9.11 22.74
C ALA A 251 7.45 9.13 23.53
N HIS A 252 6.32 8.88 22.85
CA HIS A 252 5.00 8.79 23.48
C HIS A 252 4.96 7.68 24.53
N LEU A 253 5.38 6.46 24.17
CA LEU A 253 5.42 5.34 25.10
C LEU A 253 6.29 5.64 26.32
N ALA A 254 7.48 6.20 26.11
CA ALA A 254 8.38 6.59 27.20
C ALA A 254 7.74 7.65 28.12
N LYS A 255 7.18 8.72 27.54
CA LYS A 255 6.51 9.80 28.27
C LYS A 255 5.32 9.31 29.11
N ARG A 256 4.58 8.32 28.61
CA ARG A 256 3.42 7.72 29.28
C ARG A 256 3.79 6.62 30.26
N GLY A 257 5.09 6.40 30.52
CA GLY A 257 5.60 5.41 31.47
C GLY A 257 5.64 3.97 30.92
N TYR A 258 5.59 3.81 29.60
CA TYR A 258 5.66 2.53 28.88
C TYR A 258 6.99 2.31 28.14
N GLY A 259 8.06 2.97 28.60
CA GLY A 259 9.39 2.89 27.96
C GLY A 259 10.07 1.52 28.04
N ASP A 260 9.53 0.60 28.81
CA ASP A 260 9.92 -0.81 28.87
C ASP A 260 9.33 -1.67 27.76
N ILE A 261 8.29 -1.18 27.04
CA ILE A 261 7.74 -1.88 25.89
C ILE A 261 8.72 -1.79 24.73
N GLU A 262 9.14 -2.94 24.23
CA GLU A 262 10.03 -3.02 23.08
C GLU A 262 9.27 -2.62 21.81
N VAL A 263 9.87 -1.74 21.03
CA VAL A 263 9.35 -1.31 19.71
C VAL A 263 10.27 -1.90 18.64
N ASN A 264 9.87 -3.03 18.10
CA ASN A 264 10.62 -3.79 17.09
C ASN A 264 10.07 -3.45 15.70
N VAL A 265 10.73 -2.53 15.00
CA VAL A 265 10.34 -2.14 13.63
C VAL A 265 10.79 -3.25 12.68
N SER A 266 9.84 -3.84 11.95
CA SER A 266 10.10 -4.89 10.97
C SER A 266 10.34 -4.34 9.56
N GLY A 267 9.77 -3.18 9.24
CA GLY A 267 9.96 -2.56 7.93
C GLY A 267 9.07 -1.35 7.73
N GLY A 268 9.13 -0.82 6.51
CA GLY A 268 8.28 0.27 6.07
C GLY A 268 9.03 1.31 5.25
N TYR A 269 8.27 2.31 4.78
CA TYR A 269 8.79 3.37 3.94
C TYR A 269 7.84 4.56 3.86
N ASN A 270 8.38 5.66 3.33
CA ASN A 270 7.66 6.91 3.14
C ASN A 270 6.50 6.78 2.14
N PRO A 271 5.46 7.62 2.26
CA PRO A 271 4.43 7.75 1.23
C PRO A 271 5.01 8.32 -0.06
N THR A 272 4.32 8.09 -1.18
CA THR A 272 4.69 8.64 -2.49
C THR A 272 3.60 9.52 -3.04
N GLU A 273 3.99 10.54 -3.82
CA GLU A 273 3.07 11.39 -4.55
C GLU A 273 3.70 11.86 -5.85
N THR A 274 2.95 11.77 -6.94
CA THR A 274 3.32 12.26 -8.27
C THR A 274 2.24 13.21 -8.75
N LYS A 275 2.64 14.38 -9.27
CA LYS A 275 1.70 15.36 -9.80
C LYS A 275 1.08 14.88 -11.12
N ALA A 276 -0.20 15.20 -11.32
CA ALA A 276 -0.94 14.81 -12.52
C ALA A 276 -0.36 15.42 -13.81
N ASP A 277 0.31 16.57 -13.73
CA ASP A 277 0.89 17.29 -14.88
C ASP A 277 2.27 16.78 -15.33
N THR A 278 2.83 15.78 -14.66
CA THR A 278 4.10 15.17 -15.08
C THR A 278 3.98 14.45 -16.41
N ALA A 279 5.07 14.42 -17.20
CA ALA A 279 5.11 13.74 -18.50
C ALA A 279 4.68 12.27 -18.38
N LEU A 280 5.10 11.59 -17.31
CA LEU A 280 4.73 10.19 -17.02
C LEU A 280 3.19 10.00 -16.95
N ILE A 281 2.51 10.83 -16.18
CA ILE A 281 1.05 10.75 -16.00
C ILE A 281 0.32 11.24 -17.25
N GLN A 282 0.77 12.33 -17.89
CA GLN A 282 0.16 12.84 -19.11
C GLN A 282 0.24 11.83 -20.27
N ALA A 283 1.35 11.11 -20.43
CA ALA A 283 1.46 10.04 -21.41
C ALA A 283 0.49 8.88 -21.11
N ASN A 284 0.33 8.50 -19.84
CA ASN A 284 -0.68 7.53 -19.40
C ASN A 284 -2.09 7.97 -19.84
N LEU A 285 -2.49 9.18 -19.46
CA LEU A 285 -3.80 9.73 -19.79
C LEU A 285 -4.02 9.85 -21.31
N ALA A 286 -2.98 10.20 -22.07
CA ALA A 286 -3.05 10.30 -23.52
C ALA A 286 -3.34 8.94 -24.18
N VAL A 287 -2.68 7.87 -23.74
CA VAL A 287 -2.93 6.51 -24.24
C VAL A 287 -4.36 6.09 -23.95
N LEU A 288 -4.83 6.27 -22.70
CA LEU A 288 -6.19 5.89 -22.31
C LEU A 288 -7.24 6.63 -23.14
N ARG A 289 -7.10 7.94 -23.31
CA ARG A 289 -8.02 8.76 -24.12
C ARG A 289 -8.02 8.35 -25.60
N LYS A 290 -6.89 8.02 -26.19
CA LYS A 290 -6.80 7.50 -27.57
C LYS A 290 -7.55 6.19 -27.77
N ARG A 291 -7.62 5.39 -26.72
CA ARG A 291 -8.40 4.14 -26.69
C ARG A 291 -9.87 4.33 -26.31
N GLY A 292 -10.33 5.58 -26.18
CA GLY A 292 -11.71 5.91 -25.80
C GLY A 292 -12.01 5.64 -24.33
N ILE A 293 -11.00 5.44 -23.52
CA ILE A 293 -11.14 5.24 -22.06
C ILE A 293 -11.05 6.61 -21.38
N ASP A 294 -12.09 6.97 -20.62
CA ASP A 294 -12.09 8.15 -19.75
C ASP A 294 -11.64 7.75 -18.34
N PRO A 295 -10.36 7.97 -17.97
CA PRO A 295 -9.83 7.49 -16.71
C PRO A 295 -10.32 8.31 -15.53
N LEU A 296 -10.38 7.66 -14.36
CA LEU A 296 -10.50 8.33 -13.08
C LEU A 296 -9.10 8.65 -12.54
N LEU A 297 -8.87 9.89 -12.18
CA LEU A 297 -7.72 10.25 -11.37
C LEU A 297 -8.03 9.99 -9.89
N TRP A 298 -7.07 9.41 -9.17
CA TRP A 298 -7.18 9.14 -7.75
C TRP A 298 -5.92 9.61 -7.01
N PRO A 299 -6.05 10.39 -5.94
CA PRO A 299 -4.89 11.03 -5.32
C PRO A 299 -3.82 10.03 -4.87
N ARG A 300 -4.22 8.96 -4.15
CA ARG A 300 -3.28 7.94 -3.68
C ARG A 300 -3.95 6.64 -3.29
N ASN A 301 -3.24 5.55 -3.47
CA ASN A 301 -3.65 4.24 -2.99
C ASN A 301 -3.59 4.20 -1.44
N ALA A 302 -4.52 3.48 -0.82
CA ALA A 302 -4.50 3.23 0.62
C ALA A 302 -3.41 2.20 1.01
N GLY A 303 -3.10 1.26 0.10
CA GLY A 303 -1.94 0.39 0.20
C GLY A 303 -0.65 1.14 -0.10
N SER A 304 0.46 0.48 0.11
CA SER A 304 1.81 1.03 -0.04
C SER A 304 2.58 0.26 -1.10
N TYR A 305 3.60 0.87 -1.69
CA TYR A 305 4.57 0.24 -2.59
C TYR A 305 5.89 1.01 -2.49
N PRO A 306 7.03 0.43 -2.92
CA PRO A 306 8.35 1.01 -2.68
C PRO A 306 8.68 2.21 -3.58
N GLY A 307 7.69 2.94 -4.06
CA GLY A 307 7.86 4.14 -4.88
C GLY A 307 8.71 5.23 -4.25
N PHE A 308 8.79 5.26 -2.91
CA PHE A 308 9.64 6.18 -2.16
C PHE A 308 11.11 6.14 -2.61
N ALA A 309 11.59 4.98 -3.04
CA ALA A 309 12.96 4.82 -3.51
C ALA A 309 13.28 5.71 -4.73
N PHE A 310 12.26 6.13 -5.46
CA PHE A 310 12.36 6.98 -6.65
C PHE A 310 11.85 8.40 -6.40
N THR A 311 10.79 8.56 -5.61
CA THR A 311 10.16 9.87 -5.35
C THR A 311 10.86 10.69 -4.28
N ASP A 312 11.60 10.05 -3.38
CA ASP A 312 12.40 10.74 -2.36
C ASP A 312 13.73 11.28 -2.93
N PRO A 313 14.32 12.30 -2.30
CA PRO A 313 15.68 12.73 -2.63
C PRO A 313 16.67 11.55 -2.53
N PRO A 314 17.75 11.57 -3.35
CA PRO A 314 18.15 12.63 -4.29
C PRO A 314 17.47 12.59 -5.67
N LEU A 315 16.73 11.52 -6.00
CA LEU A 315 16.16 11.32 -7.34
C LEU A 315 14.95 12.22 -7.60
N SER A 316 14.01 12.28 -6.68
CA SER A 316 12.77 13.07 -6.79
C SER A 316 12.04 12.87 -8.12
N LEU A 317 12.01 11.63 -8.62
CA LEU A 317 11.42 11.27 -9.90
C LEU A 317 9.91 11.01 -9.75
N PRO A 318 9.10 11.37 -10.75
CA PRO A 318 7.73 10.91 -10.84
C PRO A 318 7.68 9.38 -10.84
N SER A 319 6.75 8.80 -10.08
CA SER A 319 6.54 7.35 -10.03
C SER A 319 5.05 7.03 -10.15
N GLY A 320 4.72 5.94 -10.84
CA GLY A 320 3.32 5.55 -11.02
C GLY A 320 3.16 4.14 -11.57
N HIS A 321 1.92 3.79 -11.89
CA HIS A 321 1.56 2.50 -12.48
C HIS A 321 0.94 2.74 -13.85
N PHE A 322 1.22 1.83 -14.77
CA PHE A 322 0.58 1.82 -16.08
C PHE A 322 0.36 0.39 -16.58
N GLY A 323 -0.68 0.20 -17.35
CA GLY A 323 -1.05 -1.01 -18.09
C GLY A 323 -2.55 -1.22 -18.10
N LEU A 324 -3.06 -1.73 -19.21
CA LEU A 324 -4.43 -2.25 -19.31
C LEU A 324 -4.45 -3.73 -18.92
N GLY A 325 -5.63 -4.33 -19.01
CA GLY A 325 -5.87 -5.70 -18.56
C GLY A 325 -6.55 -5.75 -17.21
N HIS A 326 -7.00 -6.93 -16.86
CA HIS A 326 -7.74 -7.18 -15.63
C HIS A 326 -7.24 -8.44 -14.94
N GLY A 327 -7.27 -8.43 -13.63
CA GLY A 327 -7.05 -9.57 -12.78
C GLY A 327 -7.60 -9.32 -11.39
N GLY A 328 -7.49 -10.29 -10.53
CA GLY A 328 -8.00 -10.16 -9.16
C GLY A 328 -7.46 -11.24 -8.24
N GLY A 329 -7.82 -11.14 -6.97
CA GLY A 329 -7.40 -12.09 -5.95
C GLY A 329 -5.94 -11.94 -5.52
N ALA A 330 -5.31 -10.79 -5.75
CA ALA A 330 -3.98 -10.50 -5.21
C ALA A 330 -3.94 -10.79 -3.70
N HIS A 331 -2.88 -11.46 -3.21
CA HIS A 331 -2.68 -11.93 -1.83
C HIS A 331 -3.74 -12.93 -1.33
N ALA A 332 -4.65 -13.40 -2.20
CA ALA A 332 -5.72 -14.34 -1.85
C ALA A 332 -5.61 -15.65 -2.65
N PRO A 333 -6.31 -16.71 -2.26
CA PRO A 333 -6.49 -17.91 -3.09
C PRO A 333 -7.15 -17.55 -4.42
N ASN A 334 -6.78 -18.29 -5.49
CA ASN A 334 -7.34 -18.12 -6.83
C ASN A 334 -7.03 -16.76 -7.48
N GLU A 335 -5.88 -16.20 -7.20
CA GLU A 335 -5.34 -15.05 -7.93
C GLU A 335 -5.30 -15.35 -9.43
N PHE A 336 -5.76 -14.41 -10.27
CA PHE A 336 -5.84 -14.62 -11.71
C PHE A 336 -5.50 -13.36 -12.51
N TYR A 337 -5.09 -13.58 -13.77
CA TYR A 337 -4.90 -12.55 -14.79
C TYR A 337 -5.59 -12.95 -16.09
N VAL A 338 -6.30 -12.03 -16.75
CA VAL A 338 -7.07 -12.31 -17.98
C VAL A 338 -6.13 -12.42 -19.18
N ILE A 339 -6.19 -13.57 -19.84
CA ILE A 339 -5.43 -13.87 -21.08
C ILE A 339 -6.26 -13.48 -22.30
N ASP A 340 -7.45 -14.07 -22.44
CA ASP A 340 -8.41 -13.72 -23.50
C ASP A 340 -9.71 -13.26 -22.86
N SER A 341 -10.07 -12.01 -23.11
CA SER A 341 -11.29 -11.45 -22.53
C SER A 341 -12.52 -11.79 -23.38
N THR A 342 -13.59 -12.21 -22.72
CA THR A 342 -14.96 -12.24 -23.28
C THR A 342 -15.74 -10.99 -22.90
N ASN A 343 -15.22 -10.16 -22.03
CA ASN A 343 -15.80 -8.86 -21.65
C ASN A 343 -15.19 -7.77 -22.51
N LYS A 344 -16.01 -7.15 -23.35
CA LYS A 344 -15.59 -6.07 -24.27
C LYS A 344 -14.98 -4.82 -23.62
N ASN A 345 -15.18 -4.68 -22.32
CA ASN A 345 -14.66 -3.53 -21.55
C ASN A 345 -13.26 -3.80 -20.98
N ILE A 346 -12.76 -5.04 -21.08
CA ILE A 346 -11.50 -5.46 -20.48
C ILE A 346 -10.58 -6.00 -21.56
N GLU A 347 -9.36 -5.52 -21.58
CA GLU A 347 -8.31 -6.07 -22.45
C GLU A 347 -7.80 -7.43 -21.92
N GLY A 348 -7.50 -8.34 -22.84
CA GLY A 348 -6.67 -9.50 -22.56
C GLY A 348 -5.19 -9.14 -22.62
N ILE A 349 -4.31 -10.18 -22.54
CA ILE A 349 -2.85 -9.97 -22.52
C ILE A 349 -2.33 -9.25 -23.77
N ASP A 350 -2.91 -9.49 -24.94
CA ASP A 350 -2.50 -8.84 -26.20
C ASP A 350 -2.81 -7.34 -26.18
N GLY A 351 -4.01 -6.96 -25.72
CA GLY A 351 -4.41 -5.57 -25.55
C GLY A 351 -3.59 -4.85 -24.49
N ALA A 352 -3.28 -5.54 -23.38
CA ALA A 352 -2.38 -5.04 -22.34
C ALA A 352 -0.96 -4.82 -22.90
N THR A 353 -0.41 -5.78 -23.64
CA THR A 353 0.88 -5.68 -24.33
C THR A 353 0.92 -4.49 -25.27
N MET A 354 -0.13 -4.31 -26.10
CA MET A 354 -0.23 -3.18 -27.01
C MET A 354 -0.29 -1.84 -26.27
N SER A 355 -0.99 -1.79 -25.12
CA SER A 355 -1.05 -0.57 -24.32
C SER A 355 0.32 -0.11 -23.84
N PHE A 356 1.19 -1.02 -23.43
CA PHE A 356 2.57 -0.71 -23.07
C PHE A 356 3.38 -0.18 -24.27
N ALA A 357 3.22 -0.78 -25.45
CA ALA A 357 3.89 -0.28 -26.65
C ALA A 357 3.45 1.16 -26.98
N GLU A 358 2.15 1.45 -26.90
CA GLU A 358 1.59 2.78 -27.10
C GLU A 358 2.10 3.79 -26.07
N TYR A 359 2.22 3.36 -24.80
CA TYR A 359 2.74 4.19 -23.73
C TYR A 359 4.20 4.59 -23.95
N LEU A 360 5.05 3.65 -24.37
CA LEU A 360 6.44 3.95 -24.75
C LEU A 360 6.50 4.95 -25.92
N VAL A 361 5.62 4.80 -26.91
CA VAL A 361 5.53 5.75 -28.04
C VAL A 361 5.08 7.13 -27.57
N GLU A 362 4.15 7.21 -26.62
CA GLU A 362 3.67 8.49 -26.10
C GLU A 362 4.74 9.20 -25.27
N LEU A 363 5.49 8.45 -24.46
CA LEU A 363 6.62 8.99 -23.69
C LEU A 363 7.78 9.48 -24.57
N GLY A 364 7.88 9.00 -25.80
CA GLY A 364 8.93 9.40 -26.77
C GLY A 364 8.62 10.65 -27.58
N LYS A 365 7.46 11.28 -27.35
CA LYS A 365 7.06 12.54 -28.00
C LYS A 365 7.55 13.75 -27.24
#